data_ec886303523c9f5602e4c982766d7d6f
#
_entry.id   ec886303523c9f5602e4c982766d7d6f
#
_cell.length_a   1.000
_cell.length_b   1.000
_cell.length_c   1.000
_cell.angle_alpha   90.00
_cell.angle_beta   90.00
_cell.angle_gamma   90.00
#
_symmetry.space_group_name_H-M   'P 1'
#
loop_
_entity.id
_entity.type
_entity.pdbx_description
1 polymer ?
#
loop_
_entity_poly.entity_id
_entity_poly.type
_entity_poly.pdbx_seq_one_letter_code
_entity_poly.pdbx_strand_id
1 'polypeptide(L)'
;MKELLEKILGQIKKTPEGVRAYEDLYHICLETQKTDIPLSVEYLKKLSDIIENRIPQSETDKELRSLFMLHKKVLLAAAPFDFESYLLYVEWEREPDKKFYVPRREVMHPVVQAMQDLIDDRLDLLTISMPPGTGKSTLGIFFLSWVMGRFPDSQSPLLLLTRVC
;
A
#
# COMPACT_ATOMS: atom_id res chain seq x y z
N MET A 1 18.20 12.47 5.42
CA MET A 1 17.34 11.28 5.52
C MET A 1 17.25 10.52 4.19
N LYS A 2 16.91 11.15 3.08
CA LYS A 2 16.81 10.50 1.74
C LYS A 2 18.07 9.72 1.36
N GLU A 3 19.26 10.30 1.51
CA GLU A 3 20.54 9.61 1.19
C GLU A 3 20.74 8.32 2.01
N LEU A 4 20.33 8.31 3.28
CA LEU A 4 20.42 7.13 4.13
C LEU A 4 19.47 6.03 3.64
N LEU A 5 18.23 6.39 3.32
CA LEU A 5 17.23 5.48 2.75
C LEU A 5 17.72 4.88 1.43
N GLU A 6 18.27 5.69 0.53
CA GLU A 6 18.83 5.21 -0.74
C GLU A 6 20.04 4.29 -0.56
N LYS A 7 20.91 4.61 0.41
CA LYS A 7 22.08 3.77 0.73
C LYS A 7 21.67 2.38 1.20
N ILE A 8 20.70 2.31 2.13
CA ILE A 8 20.21 1.01 2.66
C ILE A 8 19.46 0.24 1.58
N LEU A 9 18.63 0.92 0.80
CA LEU A 9 17.94 0.32 -0.34
C LEU A 9 18.93 -0.27 -1.36
N GLY A 10 20.02 0.44 -1.61
CA GLY A 10 21.12 -0.03 -2.46
C GLY A 10 21.86 -1.23 -1.88
N GLN A 11 22.00 -1.33 -0.56
CA GLN A 11 22.57 -2.50 0.12
C GLN A 11 21.66 -3.73 -0.01
N ILE A 12 20.36 -3.56 0.23
CA ILE A 12 19.38 -4.63 0.06
C ILE A 12 19.41 -5.22 -1.36
N LYS A 13 19.51 -4.36 -2.39
CA LYS A 13 19.59 -4.80 -3.79
C LYS A 13 20.87 -5.56 -4.11
N LYS A 14 21.98 -5.25 -3.43
CA LYS A 14 23.29 -5.92 -3.66
C LYS A 14 23.44 -7.23 -2.90
N THR A 15 22.92 -7.29 -1.68
CA THR A 15 22.96 -8.44 -0.79
C THR A 15 21.56 -8.70 -0.25
N PRO A 16 20.70 -9.36 -1.02
CA PRO A 16 19.31 -9.61 -0.61
C PRO A 16 19.21 -10.66 0.51
N GLU A 17 20.33 -11.25 0.92
CA GLU A 17 20.40 -12.23 1.99
C GLU A 17 20.33 -11.55 3.35
N GLY A 18 19.35 -11.95 4.16
CA GLY A 18 19.18 -11.50 5.53
C GLY A 18 18.08 -10.44 5.71
N VAL A 19 17.11 -10.79 6.55
CA VAL A 19 15.91 -9.97 6.85
C VAL A 19 16.27 -8.65 7.55
N ARG A 20 17.44 -8.60 8.24
CA ARG A 20 17.83 -7.46 9.07
C ARG A 20 17.90 -6.12 8.31
N ALA A 21 18.44 -6.11 7.10
CA ALA A 21 18.54 -4.88 6.32
C ALA A 21 17.15 -4.34 5.92
N TYR A 22 16.18 -5.22 5.72
CA TYR A 22 14.78 -4.86 5.46
C TYR A 22 14.12 -4.28 6.72
N GLU A 23 14.40 -4.85 7.89
CA GLU A 23 13.92 -4.35 9.18
C GLU A 23 14.53 -2.97 9.49
N ASP A 24 15.82 -2.78 9.26
CA ASP A 24 16.51 -1.50 9.43
C ASP A 24 15.87 -0.42 8.52
N LEU A 25 15.61 -0.73 7.25
CA LEU A 25 14.93 0.19 6.33
C LEU A 25 13.52 0.53 6.82
N TYR A 26 12.76 -0.47 7.28
CA TYR A 26 11.42 -0.26 7.85
C TYR A 26 11.46 0.71 9.03
N HIS A 27 12.38 0.51 9.98
CA HIS A 27 12.50 1.39 11.15
C HIS A 27 12.88 2.82 10.77
N ILE A 28 13.77 2.99 9.79
CA ILE A 28 14.13 4.33 9.30
C ILE A 28 12.94 4.99 8.59
N CYS A 29 12.13 4.23 7.85
CA CYS A 29 10.89 4.76 7.28
C CYS A 29 9.94 5.24 8.36
N LEU A 30 9.77 4.51 9.47
CA LEU A 30 8.92 4.94 10.60
C LEU A 30 9.42 6.24 11.26
N GLU A 31 10.73 6.37 11.45
CA GLU A 31 11.31 7.62 11.97
C GLU A 31 11.13 8.77 10.97
N THR A 32 11.33 8.51 9.67
CA THR A 32 11.11 9.50 8.61
C THR A 32 9.64 9.95 8.55
N GLN A 33 8.69 9.06 8.84
CA GLN A 33 7.25 9.35 8.81
C GLN A 33 6.85 10.46 9.80
N LYS A 34 7.61 10.64 10.88
CA LYS A 34 7.38 11.72 11.86
C LYS A 34 7.66 13.11 11.30
N THR A 35 8.48 13.23 10.27
CA THR A 35 8.95 14.50 9.70
C THR A 35 8.60 14.68 8.23
N ASP A 36 8.54 13.60 7.47
CA ASP A 36 8.29 13.59 6.01
C ASP A 36 7.48 12.34 5.63
N ILE A 37 6.15 12.47 5.71
CA ILE A 37 5.22 11.39 5.39
C ILE A 37 5.35 10.93 3.93
N PRO A 38 5.34 11.83 2.91
CA PRO A 38 5.46 11.43 1.52
C PRO A 38 6.72 10.61 1.24
N LEU A 39 7.87 11.06 1.76
CA LEU A 39 9.14 10.34 1.59
C LEU A 39 9.09 8.96 2.25
N SER A 40 8.56 8.87 3.48
CA SER A 40 8.41 7.60 4.19
C SER A 40 7.55 6.62 3.40
N VAL A 41 6.39 7.06 2.93
CA VAL A 41 5.45 6.21 2.16
C VAL A 41 6.08 5.72 0.86
N GLU A 42 6.81 6.58 0.14
CA GLU A 42 7.54 6.18 -1.07
C GLU A 42 8.50 5.01 -0.79
N TYR A 43 9.26 5.08 0.31
CA TYR A 43 10.22 4.02 0.64
C TYR A 43 9.58 2.79 1.26
N LEU A 44 8.47 2.92 1.99
CA LEU A 44 7.67 1.78 2.44
C LEU A 44 7.09 0.99 1.25
N LYS A 45 6.61 1.68 0.21
CA LYS A 45 6.14 1.03 -1.03
C LYS A 45 7.28 0.29 -1.74
N LYS A 46 8.43 0.92 -1.92
CA LYS A 46 9.63 0.27 -2.49
C LYS A 46 10.05 -0.96 -1.67
N LEU A 47 9.99 -0.87 -0.34
CA LEU A 47 10.29 -1.99 0.55
C LEU A 47 9.26 -3.11 0.40
N SER A 48 7.97 -2.77 0.32
CA SER A 48 6.89 -3.73 0.08
C SER A 48 7.12 -4.52 -1.21
N ASP A 49 7.42 -3.84 -2.33
CA ASP A 49 7.69 -4.48 -3.63
C ASP A 49 8.91 -5.41 -3.56
N ILE A 50 9.98 -4.98 -2.89
CA ILE A 50 11.18 -5.81 -2.73
C ILE A 50 10.87 -7.07 -1.90
N ILE A 51 10.14 -6.94 -0.81
CA ILE A 51 9.74 -8.07 0.02
C ILE A 51 8.84 -9.03 -0.76
N GLU A 52 7.85 -8.51 -1.48
CA GLU A 52 6.94 -9.30 -2.30
C GLU A 52 7.70 -10.15 -3.34
N ASN A 53 8.70 -9.56 -3.99
CA ASN A 53 9.58 -10.26 -4.94
C ASN A 53 10.55 -11.24 -4.26
N ARG A 54 10.93 -11.02 -3.00
CA ARG A 54 11.86 -11.89 -2.26
C ARG A 54 11.16 -13.12 -1.67
N ILE A 55 9.90 -13.01 -1.26
CA ILE A 55 9.13 -14.09 -0.66
C ILE A 55 9.21 -15.40 -1.45
N PRO A 56 8.99 -15.44 -2.80
CA PRO A 56 9.08 -16.67 -3.58
C PRO A 56 10.49 -17.27 -3.67
N GLN A 57 11.53 -16.48 -3.34
CA GLN A 57 12.94 -16.85 -3.42
C GLN A 57 13.51 -17.24 -2.07
N SER A 58 12.70 -17.28 -1.02
CA SER A 58 13.12 -17.63 0.34
C SER A 58 13.54 -19.09 0.41
N GLU A 59 14.74 -19.35 0.96
CA GLU A 59 15.31 -20.71 1.05
C GLU A 59 14.88 -21.43 2.32
N THR A 60 14.47 -20.68 3.36
CA THR A 60 14.10 -21.26 4.67
C THR A 60 12.74 -20.78 5.15
N ASP A 61 12.01 -21.67 5.83
CA ASP A 61 10.73 -21.34 6.48
C ASP A 61 10.84 -20.17 7.47
N LYS A 62 11.99 -20.04 8.13
CA LYS A 62 12.23 -18.97 9.09
C LYS A 62 12.33 -17.61 8.37
N GLU A 63 13.08 -17.55 7.29
CA GLU A 63 13.18 -16.34 6.44
C GLU A 63 11.80 -15.96 5.88
N LEU A 64 11.11 -16.95 5.32
CA LEU A 64 9.77 -16.78 4.77
C LEU A 64 8.81 -16.14 5.77
N ARG A 65 8.72 -16.71 6.98
CA ARG A 65 7.87 -16.19 8.06
C ARG A 65 8.27 -14.76 8.46
N SER A 66 9.55 -14.48 8.56
CA SER A 66 10.05 -13.15 8.92
C SER A 66 9.71 -12.11 7.87
N LEU A 67 9.88 -12.45 6.58
CA LEU A 67 9.49 -11.57 5.46
C LEU A 67 7.97 -11.33 5.41
N PHE A 68 7.15 -12.37 5.63
CA PHE A 68 5.70 -12.22 5.71
C PHE A 68 5.27 -11.28 6.83
N MET A 69 5.84 -11.45 8.02
CA MET A 69 5.53 -10.60 9.17
C MET A 69 5.98 -9.16 8.95
N LEU A 70 7.16 -8.97 8.36
CA LEU A 70 7.67 -7.64 8.02
C LEU A 70 6.82 -6.98 6.94
N HIS A 71 6.43 -7.71 5.88
CA HIS A 71 5.56 -7.19 4.82
C HIS A 71 4.24 -6.67 5.38
N LYS A 72 3.60 -7.45 6.27
CA LYS A 72 2.38 -7.02 6.96
C LYS A 72 2.57 -5.70 7.72
N LYS A 73 3.69 -5.55 8.44
CA LYS A 73 4.04 -4.31 9.17
C LYS A 73 4.26 -3.12 8.22
N VAL A 74 4.94 -3.35 7.11
CA VAL A 74 5.19 -2.34 6.06
C VAL A 74 3.87 -1.84 5.47
N LEU A 75 2.97 -2.76 5.09
CA LEU A 75 1.65 -2.41 4.58
C LEU A 75 0.83 -1.64 5.61
N LEU A 76 0.83 -2.07 6.88
CA LEU A 76 0.13 -1.38 7.96
C LEU A 76 0.64 0.06 8.15
N ALA A 77 1.97 0.26 8.10
CA ALA A 77 2.57 1.58 8.26
C ALA A 77 2.26 2.53 7.10
N ALA A 78 2.13 2.00 5.87
CA ALA A 78 1.79 2.78 4.68
C ALA A 78 0.27 3.00 4.53
N ALA A 79 -0.57 2.06 4.99
CA ALA A 79 -2.02 2.04 4.79
C ALA A 79 -2.76 3.35 5.13
N PRO A 80 -2.42 4.11 6.19
CA PRO A 80 -3.09 5.39 6.48
C PRO A 80 -2.91 6.45 5.38
N PHE A 81 -1.88 6.32 4.54
CA PHE A 81 -1.46 7.34 3.58
C PHE A 81 -1.55 6.85 2.11
N ASP A 82 -1.54 5.54 1.89
CA ASP A 82 -1.53 4.91 0.58
C ASP A 82 -2.69 3.91 0.44
N PHE A 83 -3.59 4.18 -0.50
CA PHE A 83 -4.81 3.40 -0.67
C PHE A 83 -4.55 1.97 -1.12
N GLU A 84 -3.52 1.73 -1.96
CA GLU A 84 -3.15 0.38 -2.35
C GLU A 84 -2.64 -0.45 -1.17
N SER A 85 -1.77 0.12 -0.35
CA SER A 85 -1.28 -0.52 0.88
C SER A 85 -2.42 -0.84 1.85
N TYR A 86 -3.44 0.02 1.95
CA TYR A 86 -4.66 -0.25 2.71
C TYR A 86 -5.42 -1.46 2.16
N LEU A 87 -5.65 -1.54 0.85
CA LEU A 87 -6.33 -2.66 0.22
C LEU A 87 -5.61 -3.98 0.47
N LEU A 88 -4.29 -4.00 0.27
CA LEU A 88 -3.45 -5.18 0.50
C LEU A 88 -3.47 -5.60 1.98
N TYR A 89 -3.44 -4.63 2.90
CA TYR A 89 -3.46 -4.90 4.33
C TYR A 89 -4.80 -5.48 4.82
N VAL A 90 -5.94 -4.91 4.40
CA VAL A 90 -7.26 -5.41 4.84
C VAL A 90 -7.61 -6.77 4.26
N GLU A 91 -6.95 -7.17 3.17
CA GLU A 91 -7.07 -8.50 2.57
C GLU A 91 -6.01 -9.50 3.04
N TRP A 92 -5.08 -9.06 3.89
CA TRP A 92 -3.93 -9.88 4.29
C TRP A 92 -4.31 -11.25 4.85
N GLU A 93 -5.26 -11.28 5.78
CA GLU A 93 -5.70 -12.50 6.47
C GLU A 93 -6.92 -13.18 5.80
N ARG A 94 -7.42 -12.61 4.68
CA ARG A 94 -8.55 -13.23 3.97
C ARG A 94 -8.09 -14.47 3.22
N GLU A 95 -8.96 -15.47 3.19
CA GLU A 95 -8.80 -16.65 2.34
C GLU A 95 -8.71 -16.23 0.85
N PRO A 96 -7.92 -16.93 0.02
CA PRO A 96 -7.66 -16.52 -1.37
C PRO A 96 -8.92 -16.28 -2.20
N ASP A 97 -9.96 -17.10 -2.01
CA ASP A 97 -11.26 -17.01 -2.68
C ASP A 97 -12.11 -15.81 -2.23
N LYS A 98 -11.84 -15.28 -1.05
CA LYS A 98 -12.50 -14.09 -0.47
C LYS A 98 -11.76 -12.78 -0.72
N LYS A 99 -10.58 -12.84 -1.35
CA LYS A 99 -9.84 -11.64 -1.73
C LYS A 99 -10.46 -10.98 -2.96
N PHE A 100 -10.65 -9.67 -2.85
CA PHE A 100 -11.24 -8.86 -3.92
C PHE A 100 -10.18 -8.19 -4.79
N TYR A 101 -9.25 -7.46 -4.18
CA TYR A 101 -8.26 -6.64 -4.88
C TYR A 101 -7.09 -7.47 -5.42
N VAL A 102 -6.49 -8.33 -4.58
CA VAL A 102 -5.28 -9.08 -4.94
C VAL A 102 -5.42 -9.84 -6.27
N PRO A 103 -6.52 -10.59 -6.54
CA PRO A 103 -6.67 -11.29 -7.81
C PRO A 103 -6.90 -10.39 -9.04
N ARG A 104 -7.23 -9.11 -8.81
CA ARG A 104 -7.56 -8.12 -9.85
C ARG A 104 -6.58 -6.95 -9.87
N ARG A 105 -5.49 -7.04 -9.09
CA ARG A 105 -4.55 -5.96 -8.86
C ARG A 105 -4.06 -5.34 -10.17
N GLU A 106 -3.65 -6.15 -11.12
CA GLU A 106 -3.13 -5.70 -12.41
C GLU A 106 -4.13 -4.80 -13.16
N VAL A 107 -5.40 -5.17 -13.17
CA VAL A 107 -6.46 -4.40 -13.87
C VAL A 107 -6.94 -3.21 -13.05
N MET A 108 -6.97 -3.32 -11.71
CA MET A 108 -7.51 -2.29 -10.82
C MET A 108 -6.47 -1.26 -10.38
N HIS A 109 -5.18 -1.58 -10.44
CA HIS A 109 -4.12 -0.69 -9.99
C HIS A 109 -4.19 0.73 -10.61
N PRO A 110 -4.44 0.93 -11.92
CA PRO A 110 -4.59 2.27 -12.48
C PRO A 110 -5.76 3.06 -11.86
N VAL A 111 -6.86 2.37 -11.53
CA VAL A 111 -8.03 3.02 -10.90
C VAL A 111 -7.71 3.37 -9.44
N VAL A 112 -7.05 2.48 -8.71
CA VAL A 112 -6.61 2.71 -7.33
C VAL A 112 -5.64 3.89 -7.27
N GLN A 113 -4.72 3.98 -8.23
CA GLN A 113 -3.79 5.11 -8.32
C GLN A 113 -4.52 6.43 -8.63
N ALA A 114 -5.50 6.44 -9.54
CA ALA A 114 -6.30 7.62 -9.82
C ALA A 114 -7.15 8.05 -8.60
N MET A 115 -7.65 7.09 -7.80
CA MET A 115 -8.34 7.38 -6.55
C MET A 115 -7.39 7.99 -5.50
N GLN A 116 -6.14 7.51 -5.42
CA GLN A 116 -5.10 8.14 -4.60
C GLN A 116 -4.82 9.56 -5.05
N ASP A 117 -4.66 9.78 -6.36
CA ASP A 117 -4.39 11.10 -6.95
C ASP A 117 -5.49 12.12 -6.66
N LEU A 118 -6.76 11.66 -6.58
CA LEU A 118 -7.89 12.50 -6.19
C LEU A 118 -7.77 12.98 -4.73
N ILE A 119 -7.33 12.11 -3.82
CA ILE A 119 -7.17 12.45 -2.39
C ILE A 119 -5.92 13.28 -2.13
N ASP A 120 -4.92 13.16 -2.98
CA ASP A 120 -3.67 13.93 -2.88
C ASP A 120 -3.75 15.27 -3.66
N ASP A 121 -4.97 15.71 -4.03
CA ASP A 121 -5.25 16.97 -4.77
C ASP A 121 -4.49 17.08 -6.10
N ARG A 122 -4.16 15.94 -6.73
CA ARG A 122 -3.59 15.88 -8.09
C ARG A 122 -4.64 15.81 -9.18
N LEU A 123 -5.87 15.49 -8.82
CA LEU A 123 -7.05 15.46 -9.67
C LEU A 123 -8.22 16.18 -8.98
N ASP A 124 -8.89 17.07 -9.69
CA ASP A 124 -10.09 17.75 -9.21
C ASP A 124 -11.36 16.89 -9.36
N LEU A 125 -11.36 15.97 -10.34
CA LEU A 125 -12.49 15.11 -10.66
C LEU A 125 -12.00 13.76 -11.19
N LEU A 126 -12.61 12.68 -10.71
CA LEU A 126 -12.38 11.32 -11.20
C LEU A 126 -13.70 10.68 -11.62
N THR A 127 -13.81 10.28 -12.89
CA THR A 127 -14.91 9.46 -13.39
C THR A 127 -14.42 8.06 -13.71
N ILE A 128 -15.04 7.05 -13.08
CA ILE A 128 -14.67 5.64 -13.25
C ILE A 128 -15.73 4.93 -14.08
N SER A 129 -15.36 4.49 -15.29
CA SER A 129 -16.18 3.66 -16.15
C SER A 129 -15.55 2.27 -16.27
N MET A 130 -16.25 1.25 -15.80
CA MET A 130 -15.81 -0.15 -15.83
C MET A 130 -17.02 -1.05 -16.17
N PRO A 131 -16.81 -2.21 -16.82
CA PRO A 131 -17.88 -3.17 -17.10
C PRO A 131 -18.64 -3.60 -15.85
N PRO A 132 -19.92 -3.99 -15.96
CA PRO A 132 -20.67 -4.58 -14.84
C PRO A 132 -19.94 -5.83 -14.30
N GLY A 133 -20.02 -6.04 -12.98
CA GLY A 133 -19.41 -7.22 -12.34
C GLY A 133 -17.91 -7.14 -12.07
N THR A 134 -17.22 -6.08 -12.49
CA THR A 134 -15.77 -5.90 -12.21
C THR A 134 -15.45 -5.57 -10.75
N GLY A 135 -16.45 -5.23 -9.94
CA GLY A 135 -16.27 -4.89 -8.53
C GLY A 135 -16.10 -3.40 -8.25
N LYS A 136 -16.52 -2.55 -9.17
CA LYS A 136 -16.50 -1.08 -9.04
C LYS A 136 -17.09 -0.57 -7.72
N SER A 137 -18.28 -1.06 -7.36
CA SER A 137 -18.95 -0.69 -6.10
C SER A 137 -18.18 -1.16 -4.87
N THR A 138 -17.60 -2.34 -4.90
CA THR A 138 -16.77 -2.87 -3.82
C THR A 138 -15.52 -2.03 -3.61
N LEU A 139 -14.84 -1.65 -4.71
CA LEU A 139 -13.69 -0.74 -4.65
C LEU A 139 -14.09 0.62 -4.07
N GLY A 140 -15.26 1.16 -4.47
CA GLY A 140 -15.81 2.39 -3.91
C GLY A 140 -16.05 2.31 -2.40
N ILE A 141 -16.55 1.18 -1.88
CA ILE A 141 -16.74 0.96 -0.44
C ILE A 141 -15.41 0.96 0.30
N PHE A 142 -14.39 0.27 -0.21
CA PHE A 142 -13.05 0.30 0.38
C PHE A 142 -12.45 1.71 0.39
N PHE A 143 -12.62 2.44 -0.72
CA PHE A 143 -12.14 3.81 -0.84
C PHE A 143 -12.80 4.74 0.18
N LEU A 144 -14.13 4.68 0.30
CA LEU A 144 -14.86 5.44 1.33
C LEU A 144 -14.38 5.12 2.74
N SER A 145 -14.24 3.84 3.04
CA SER A 145 -13.78 3.37 4.35
C SER A 145 -12.40 3.92 4.68
N TRP A 146 -11.48 3.90 3.70
CA TRP A 146 -10.14 4.45 3.84
C TRP A 146 -10.14 5.97 4.03
N VAL A 147 -10.90 6.71 3.20
CA VAL A 147 -11.00 8.19 3.29
C VAL A 147 -11.59 8.61 4.63
N MET A 148 -12.64 7.93 5.11
CA MET A 148 -13.24 8.22 6.42
C MET A 148 -12.25 7.97 7.57
N GLY A 149 -11.43 6.93 7.46
CA GLY A 149 -10.37 6.66 8.44
C GLY A 149 -9.24 7.68 8.42
N ARG A 150 -8.91 8.22 7.24
CA ARG A 150 -7.84 9.23 7.06
C ARG A 150 -8.27 10.63 7.51
N PHE A 151 -9.56 10.97 7.33
CA PHE A 151 -10.12 12.28 7.60
C PHE A 151 -11.36 12.21 8.51
N PRO A 152 -11.21 11.76 9.77
CA PRO A 152 -12.35 11.50 10.65
C PRO A 152 -13.19 12.75 10.96
N ASP A 153 -12.57 13.93 10.96
CA ASP A 153 -13.23 15.21 11.30
C ASP A 153 -13.79 15.95 10.08
N SER A 154 -13.57 15.45 8.86
CA SER A 154 -14.04 16.14 7.66
C SER A 154 -15.48 15.76 7.32
N GLN A 155 -16.37 16.75 7.21
CA GLN A 155 -17.72 16.59 6.68
C GLN A 155 -17.76 16.42 5.14
N SER A 156 -16.59 16.55 4.48
CA SER A 156 -16.47 16.63 3.02
C SER A 156 -16.37 15.31 2.23
N PRO A 157 -15.96 14.15 2.77
CA PRO A 157 -15.83 12.94 1.96
C PRO A 157 -17.12 12.44 1.33
N LEU A 158 -18.26 12.77 1.90
CA LEU A 158 -19.58 12.34 1.41
C LEU A 158 -20.04 13.04 0.12
N LEU A 159 -19.52 14.22 -0.18
CA LEU A 159 -19.85 14.96 -1.41
C LEU A 159 -19.15 14.40 -2.67
N LEU A 160 -18.06 13.66 -2.50
CA LEU A 160 -17.25 13.10 -3.59
C LEU A 160 -17.88 11.87 -4.26
N LEU A 161 -18.88 11.22 -3.67
CA LEU A 161 -19.40 9.93 -4.11
C LEU A 161 -20.84 9.91 -4.60
N THR A 162 -21.48 11.04 -4.79
CA THR A 162 -22.89 11.13 -5.21
C THR A 162 -23.17 10.73 -6.66
N ARG A 163 -22.17 10.26 -7.42
CA ARG A 163 -22.37 9.76 -8.79
C ARG A 163 -21.50 8.56 -9.11
N VAL A 164 -21.75 7.43 -8.44
CA VAL A 164 -21.37 6.12 -8.97
C VAL A 164 -22.62 5.50 -9.57
N CYS A 165 -22.86 5.78 -10.83
CA CYS A 165 -23.83 5.05 -11.66
C CYS A 165 -23.17 3.82 -12.28
#